data_5387af9db6dff7df7461e8781cf70c48
#
_entry.id   5387af9db6dff7df7461e8781cf70c48
#
_cell.length_a   1.000
_cell.length_b   1.000
_cell.length_c   1.000
_cell.angle_alpha   90.00
_cell.angle_beta   90.00
_cell.angle_gamma   90.00
#
_symmetry.space_group_name_H-M   'P 1'
#
loop_
_entity.id
_entity.type
_entity.pdbx_description
1 polymer ?
#
loop_
_entity_poly.entity_id
_entity_poly.type
_entity_poly.pdbx_seq_one_letter_code
_entity_poly.pdbx_strand_id
1 'polypeptide(L)'
;PFHPLFWRAVLARRVPCTLEILGIIDPTLSRSLRALLSMPSADLDALGMDFSMPGNERILPSASDTNDTRVTASNVNTYVQAVLDMSLRDGISQQITAFRQGFDSVMPLRSLNVFHSKELVALFGQSNEDWDESTLFRTIVPDHGFSGDSTPFRDLVCILSQLTKEERRTFVQWLTGSPRLPLGGFAALQPPFTVVRRQHEAPLKPDDYLPSVMT
;
A
#
# COMPACT_ATOMS: atom_id res chain seq x y z
N PRO A 1 0.24 1.80 0.92
CA PRO A 1 -0.68 0.93 0.17
C PRO A 1 -0.75 -0.44 0.82
N PHE A 2 -1.93 -1.08 0.77
CA PHE A 2 -2.07 -2.45 1.27
C PHE A 2 -1.40 -3.43 0.30
N HIS A 3 -0.73 -4.45 0.85
CA HIS A 3 -0.09 -5.48 0.04
C HIS A 3 -1.13 -6.33 -0.72
N PRO A 4 -0.83 -6.91 -1.91
CA PRO A 4 -1.77 -7.78 -2.65
C PRO A 4 -2.34 -8.95 -1.83
N LEU A 5 -1.58 -9.50 -0.90
CA LEU A 5 -2.03 -10.58 -0.01
C LEU A 5 -3.14 -10.12 0.95
N PHE A 6 -3.10 -8.87 1.41
CA PHE A 6 -4.19 -8.28 2.20
C PHE A 6 -5.51 -8.31 1.41
N TRP A 7 -5.50 -7.85 0.16
CA TRP A 7 -6.68 -7.88 -0.68
C TRP A 7 -7.17 -9.30 -0.99
N ARG A 8 -6.24 -10.27 -1.10
CA ARG A 8 -6.64 -11.69 -1.21
C ARG A 8 -7.40 -12.15 0.03
N ALA A 9 -6.93 -11.82 1.23
CA ALA A 9 -7.59 -12.16 2.48
C ALA A 9 -8.94 -11.43 2.61
N VAL A 10 -9.00 -10.13 2.30
CA VAL A 10 -10.25 -9.33 2.33
C VAL A 10 -11.31 -9.90 1.38
N LEU A 11 -10.94 -10.35 0.18
CA LEU A 11 -11.87 -10.97 -0.76
C LEU A 11 -12.13 -12.47 -0.49
N ALA A 12 -11.71 -12.99 0.66
CA ALA A 12 -11.80 -14.40 1.03
C ALA A 12 -11.15 -15.35 0.00
N ARG A 13 -10.16 -14.88 -0.76
CA ARG A 13 -9.38 -15.70 -1.67
C ARG A 13 -8.28 -16.41 -0.89
N ARG A 14 -8.00 -17.65 -1.27
CA ARG A 14 -6.97 -18.46 -0.59
C ARG A 14 -5.62 -17.73 -0.61
N VAL A 15 -5.06 -17.51 0.59
CA VAL A 15 -3.68 -17.08 0.77
C VAL A 15 -2.85 -18.33 1.04
N PRO A 16 -1.86 -18.67 0.19
CA PRO A 16 -0.99 -19.81 0.47
C PRO A 16 -0.13 -19.54 1.72
N CYS A 17 -0.18 -20.45 2.68
CA CYS A 17 0.64 -20.36 3.89
C CYS A 17 1.96 -21.10 3.63
N THR A 18 2.90 -20.43 2.97
CA THR A 18 4.22 -20.98 2.62
C THR A 18 5.35 -20.06 3.07
N LEU A 19 6.56 -20.62 3.19
CA LEU A 19 7.76 -19.86 3.56
C LEU A 19 8.11 -18.78 2.54
N GLU A 20 7.78 -18.98 1.25
CA GLU A 20 7.98 -17.98 0.20
C GLU A 20 7.10 -16.75 0.43
N ILE A 21 5.82 -17.00 0.74
CA ILE A 21 4.85 -15.93 1.02
C ILE A 21 5.20 -15.20 2.33
N LEU A 22 5.57 -15.95 3.36
CA LEU A 22 6.06 -15.34 4.60
C LEU A 22 7.31 -14.50 4.36
N GLY A 23 8.22 -14.96 3.49
CA GLY A 23 9.45 -14.24 3.15
C GLY A 23 9.22 -12.88 2.46
N ILE A 24 8.06 -12.65 1.86
CA ILE A 24 7.67 -11.34 1.30
C ILE A 24 7.27 -10.37 2.43
N ILE A 25 6.65 -10.86 3.49
CA ILE A 25 6.11 -10.05 4.59
C ILE A 25 7.14 -9.90 5.71
N ASP A 26 7.71 -11.03 6.13
CA ASP A 26 8.74 -11.12 7.17
C ASP A 26 9.90 -12.02 6.71
N PRO A 27 10.89 -11.41 6.03
CA PRO A 27 12.07 -12.15 5.55
C PRO A 27 12.89 -12.78 6.69
N THR A 28 12.88 -12.17 7.87
CA THR A 28 13.66 -12.63 9.03
C THR A 28 13.05 -13.89 9.60
N LEU A 29 11.76 -13.89 9.87
CA LEU A 29 11.03 -15.06 10.36
C LEU A 29 11.12 -16.22 9.35
N SER A 30 10.89 -15.94 8.06
CA SER A 30 11.01 -16.96 7.01
C SER A 30 12.39 -17.62 6.97
N ARG A 31 13.47 -16.84 7.14
CA ARG A 31 14.84 -17.34 7.18
C ARG A 31 15.08 -18.22 8.41
N SER A 32 14.60 -17.79 9.56
CA SER A 32 14.71 -18.56 10.81
C SER A 32 13.99 -19.90 10.72
N LEU A 33 12.77 -19.92 10.16
CA LEU A 33 12.02 -21.17 9.98
C LEU A 33 12.68 -22.12 8.97
N ARG A 34 13.29 -21.59 7.89
CA ARG A 34 14.09 -22.41 6.95
C ARG A 34 15.31 -23.01 7.63
N ALA A 35 15.99 -22.26 8.49
CA ALA A 35 17.13 -22.75 9.25
C ALA A 35 16.73 -23.90 10.19
N LEU A 36 15.59 -23.80 10.87
CA LEU A 36 15.06 -24.88 11.70
C LEU A 36 14.80 -26.17 10.90
N LEU A 37 14.21 -26.05 9.71
CA LEU A 37 13.92 -27.20 8.85
C LEU A 37 15.18 -27.89 8.30
N SER A 38 16.30 -27.19 8.23
CA SER A 38 17.59 -27.71 7.75
C SER A 38 18.52 -28.13 8.88
N MET A 39 18.10 -27.97 10.14
CA MET A 39 18.93 -28.23 11.30
C MET A 39 19.03 -29.76 11.60
N PRO A 40 20.20 -30.26 11.98
CA PRO A 40 20.33 -31.62 12.46
C PRO A 40 19.44 -31.92 13.69
N SER A 41 18.89 -33.13 13.78
CA SER A 41 17.94 -33.52 14.84
C SER A 41 18.49 -33.29 16.26
N ALA A 42 19.76 -33.59 16.48
CA ALA A 42 20.39 -33.42 17.80
C ALA A 42 20.48 -31.93 18.21
N ASP A 43 20.76 -31.05 17.25
CA ASP A 43 20.86 -29.61 17.50
C ASP A 43 19.48 -29.00 17.73
N LEU A 44 18.48 -29.47 16.98
CA LEU A 44 17.08 -29.02 17.12
C LEU A 44 16.53 -29.38 18.51
N ASP A 45 16.73 -30.61 18.97
CA ASP A 45 16.29 -31.07 20.30
C ASP A 45 17.04 -30.34 21.43
N ALA A 46 18.29 -29.94 21.20
CA ALA A 46 19.11 -29.18 22.14
C ALA A 46 18.66 -27.73 22.30
N LEU A 47 17.95 -27.16 21.31
CA LEU A 47 17.41 -25.78 21.40
C LEU A 47 16.35 -25.62 22.49
N GLY A 48 15.67 -26.71 22.88
CA GLY A 48 14.65 -26.67 23.92
C GLY A 48 13.48 -25.70 23.62
N MET A 49 13.16 -25.51 22.35
CA MET A 49 12.10 -24.60 21.92
C MET A 49 10.72 -25.13 22.28
N ASP A 50 9.85 -24.25 22.74
CA ASP A 50 8.45 -24.53 22.94
C ASP A 50 7.63 -24.33 21.67
N PHE A 51 6.45 -24.98 21.61
CA PHE A 51 5.48 -24.86 20.51
C PHE A 51 4.70 -23.54 20.60
N SER A 52 5.42 -22.42 20.58
CA SER A 52 4.89 -21.05 20.72
C SER A 52 5.26 -20.20 19.52
N MET A 53 4.51 -19.10 19.34
CA MET A 53 4.78 -18.16 18.26
C MET A 53 6.09 -17.41 18.53
N PRO A 54 7.05 -17.37 17.61
CA PRO A 54 8.29 -16.62 17.79
C PRO A 54 8.04 -15.13 18.12
N GLY A 55 8.68 -14.65 19.19
CA GLY A 55 8.53 -13.27 19.66
C GLY A 55 7.23 -12.99 20.43
N ASN A 56 6.43 -14.03 20.69
CA ASN A 56 5.19 -13.93 21.45
C ASN A 56 4.99 -15.21 22.25
N GLU A 57 4.56 -15.12 23.50
CA GLU A 57 4.28 -16.29 24.36
C GLU A 57 3.01 -17.06 23.98
N ARG A 58 2.37 -16.70 22.87
CA ARG A 58 1.14 -17.35 22.41
C ARG A 58 1.44 -18.78 21.99
N ILE A 59 0.85 -19.75 22.70
CA ILE A 59 0.93 -21.17 22.35
C ILE A 59 0.21 -21.39 21.01
N LEU A 60 0.89 -22.06 20.09
CA LEU A 60 0.34 -22.43 18.79
C LEU A 60 -0.55 -23.67 18.94
N PRO A 61 -1.63 -23.80 18.14
CA PRO A 61 -2.40 -25.02 18.11
C PRO A 61 -1.49 -26.18 17.68
N SER A 62 -1.29 -27.12 18.57
CA SER A 62 -0.58 -28.35 18.25
C SER A 62 -1.51 -29.30 17.49
N ALA A 63 -1.00 -29.92 16.45
CA ALA A 63 -1.75 -30.94 15.71
C ALA A 63 -1.86 -32.29 16.46
N SER A 64 -1.27 -32.40 17.62
CA SER A 64 -1.30 -33.63 18.44
C SER A 64 -1.90 -33.32 19.82
N ASP A 65 -2.84 -34.16 20.24
CA ASP A 65 -3.38 -34.22 21.60
C ASP A 65 -2.33 -34.63 22.68
N THR A 66 -1.05 -34.60 22.33
CA THR A 66 0.04 -34.90 23.25
C THR A 66 0.43 -33.61 23.99
N ASN A 67 0.52 -33.72 25.32
CA ASN A 67 1.00 -32.68 26.25
C ASN A 67 2.46 -32.25 26.01
N ASP A 68 3.07 -32.62 24.91
CA ASP A 68 4.44 -32.27 24.58
C ASP A 68 4.44 -30.92 23.83
N THR A 69 4.76 -29.88 24.57
CA THR A 69 4.84 -28.49 24.07
C THR A 69 6.19 -28.19 23.42
N ARG A 70 7.12 -29.18 23.34
CA ARG A 70 8.46 -28.97 22.80
C ARG A 70 8.53 -29.24 21.30
N VAL A 71 9.29 -28.38 20.59
CA VAL A 71 9.65 -28.61 19.21
C VAL A 71 10.78 -29.63 19.12
N THR A 72 10.56 -30.69 18.35
CA THR A 72 11.50 -31.80 18.14
C THR A 72 11.64 -32.07 16.64
N ALA A 73 12.62 -32.89 16.29
CA ALA A 73 12.81 -33.32 14.90
C ALA A 73 11.57 -34.01 14.28
N SER A 74 10.75 -34.66 15.13
CA SER A 74 9.53 -35.33 14.66
C SER A 74 8.36 -34.39 14.38
N ASN A 75 8.30 -33.20 14.99
CA ASN A 75 7.18 -32.25 14.87
C ASN A 75 7.56 -30.90 14.31
N VAL A 76 8.81 -30.62 13.96
CA VAL A 76 9.26 -29.32 13.43
C VAL A 76 8.49 -28.88 12.20
N ASN A 77 8.11 -29.78 11.30
CA ASN A 77 7.29 -29.44 10.14
C ASN A 77 5.91 -28.96 10.56
N THR A 78 5.29 -29.58 11.56
CA THR A 78 4.00 -29.17 12.14
C THR A 78 4.13 -27.81 12.81
N TYR A 79 5.20 -27.58 13.55
CA TYR A 79 5.50 -26.29 14.16
C TYR A 79 5.63 -25.18 13.11
N VAL A 80 6.44 -25.39 12.09
CA VAL A 80 6.62 -24.42 11.00
C VAL A 80 5.28 -24.13 10.30
N GLN A 81 4.47 -25.16 10.04
CA GLN A 81 3.15 -24.95 9.44
C GLN A 81 2.22 -24.16 10.36
N ALA A 82 2.22 -24.42 11.66
CA ALA A 82 1.43 -23.67 12.63
C ALA A 82 1.85 -22.19 12.72
N VAL A 83 3.16 -21.90 12.65
CA VAL A 83 3.67 -20.53 12.59
C VAL A 83 3.22 -19.84 11.30
N LEU A 84 3.27 -20.52 10.16
CA LEU A 84 2.80 -19.98 8.86
C LEU A 84 1.31 -19.67 8.89
N ASP A 85 0.50 -20.60 9.39
CA ASP A 85 -0.94 -20.44 9.49
C ASP A 85 -1.31 -19.27 10.43
N MET A 86 -0.64 -19.18 11.57
CA MET A 86 -0.85 -18.08 12.51
C MET A 86 -0.44 -16.74 11.92
N SER A 87 0.71 -16.68 11.22
CA SER A 87 1.23 -15.43 10.66
C SER A 87 0.42 -14.91 9.45
N LEU A 88 -0.07 -15.82 8.60
CA LEU A 88 -0.63 -15.47 7.28
C LEU A 88 -2.15 -15.59 7.19
N ARG A 89 -2.79 -16.28 8.15
CA ARG A 89 -4.22 -16.57 8.11
C ARG A 89 -4.92 -16.39 9.46
N ASP A 90 -4.62 -17.26 10.41
CA ASP A 90 -5.44 -17.39 11.62
C ASP A 90 -5.24 -16.24 12.60
N GLY A 91 -4.00 -15.77 12.76
CA GLY A 91 -3.67 -14.64 13.64
C GLY A 91 -4.22 -13.29 13.19
N ILE A 92 -4.53 -13.14 11.90
CA ILE A 92 -5.08 -11.90 11.32
C ILE A 92 -6.57 -12.01 10.98
N SER A 93 -7.20 -13.16 11.25
CA SER A 93 -8.58 -13.43 10.81
C SER A 93 -9.60 -12.46 11.41
N GLN A 94 -9.43 -12.08 12.67
CA GLN A 94 -10.32 -11.12 13.34
C GLN A 94 -10.20 -9.72 12.74
N GLN A 95 -9.00 -9.26 12.47
CA GLN A 95 -8.74 -7.96 11.84
C GLN A 95 -9.28 -7.92 10.42
N ILE A 96 -9.09 -8.98 9.64
CA ILE A 96 -9.66 -9.09 8.29
C ILE A 96 -11.18 -9.09 8.35
N THR A 97 -11.78 -9.79 9.32
CA THR A 97 -13.24 -9.83 9.48
C THR A 97 -13.79 -8.45 9.85
N ALA A 98 -13.18 -7.76 10.80
CA ALA A 98 -13.58 -6.41 11.18
C ALA A 98 -13.43 -5.41 10.01
N PHE A 99 -12.31 -5.50 9.26
CA PHE A 99 -12.11 -4.68 8.06
C PHE A 99 -13.20 -4.93 7.02
N ARG A 100 -13.52 -6.20 6.75
CA ARG A 100 -14.58 -6.58 5.79
C ARG A 100 -15.93 -6.02 6.18
N GLN A 101 -16.30 -6.12 7.46
CA GLN A 101 -17.55 -5.58 7.96
C GLN A 101 -17.64 -4.05 7.78
N GLY A 102 -16.58 -3.33 8.19
CA GLY A 102 -16.52 -1.88 8.01
C GLY A 102 -16.52 -1.46 6.54
N PHE A 103 -15.79 -2.17 5.69
CA PHE A 103 -15.72 -1.86 4.26
C PHE A 103 -17.06 -2.15 3.55
N ASP A 104 -17.69 -3.28 3.87
CA ASP A 104 -18.96 -3.73 3.25
C ASP A 104 -20.13 -2.82 3.61
N SER A 105 -20.06 -2.10 4.75
CA SER A 105 -21.05 -1.10 5.15
C SER A 105 -21.08 0.14 4.26
N VAL A 106 -19.95 0.45 3.59
CA VAL A 106 -19.81 1.61 2.68
C VAL A 106 -19.90 1.17 1.22
N MET A 107 -19.19 0.09 0.87
CA MET A 107 -19.14 -0.42 -0.49
C MET A 107 -19.17 -1.95 -0.48
N PRO A 108 -20.13 -2.59 -1.17
CA PRO A 108 -20.23 -4.04 -1.20
C PRO A 108 -18.94 -4.71 -1.72
N LEU A 109 -18.31 -5.53 -0.91
CA LEU A 109 -17.07 -6.26 -1.27
C LEU A 109 -17.22 -7.12 -2.52
N ARG A 110 -18.44 -7.61 -2.80
CA ARG A 110 -18.74 -8.36 -4.02
C ARG A 110 -18.43 -7.60 -5.31
N SER A 111 -18.53 -6.26 -5.27
CA SER A 111 -18.21 -5.40 -6.41
C SER A 111 -16.73 -5.41 -6.76
N LEU A 112 -15.87 -5.77 -5.79
CA LEU A 112 -14.42 -5.86 -5.98
C LEU A 112 -13.98 -7.23 -6.54
N ASN A 113 -14.86 -8.21 -6.64
CA ASN A 113 -14.49 -9.55 -7.10
C ASN A 113 -14.04 -9.61 -8.57
N VAL A 114 -14.39 -8.60 -9.36
CA VAL A 114 -13.97 -8.46 -10.77
C VAL A 114 -12.50 -8.08 -10.91
N PHE A 115 -11.90 -7.54 -9.84
CA PHE A 115 -10.51 -7.07 -9.85
C PHE A 115 -9.53 -8.13 -9.37
N HIS A 116 -8.33 -8.14 -9.93
CA HIS A 116 -7.20 -8.83 -9.36
C HIS A 116 -6.66 -8.08 -8.14
N SER A 117 -6.02 -8.80 -7.21
CA SER A 117 -5.48 -8.19 -5.99
C SER A 117 -4.43 -7.10 -6.25
N LYS A 118 -3.70 -7.18 -7.37
CA LYS A 118 -2.73 -6.15 -7.78
C LYS A 118 -3.43 -4.88 -8.29
N GLU A 119 -4.55 -5.02 -8.97
CA GLU A 119 -5.37 -3.89 -9.42
C GLU A 119 -5.99 -3.15 -8.24
N LEU A 120 -6.41 -3.88 -7.20
CA LEU A 120 -6.91 -3.27 -5.96
C LEU A 120 -5.81 -2.51 -5.21
N VAL A 121 -4.56 -2.96 -5.27
CA VAL A 121 -3.44 -2.18 -4.72
C VAL A 121 -3.29 -0.85 -5.47
N ALA A 122 -3.43 -0.84 -6.78
CA ALA A 122 -3.38 0.40 -7.56
C ALA A 122 -4.62 1.28 -7.29
N LEU A 123 -5.81 0.68 -7.21
CA LEU A 123 -7.07 1.40 -6.99
C LEU A 123 -7.14 2.07 -5.61
N PHE A 124 -6.73 1.35 -4.55
CA PHE A 124 -6.78 1.83 -3.16
C PHE A 124 -5.42 2.27 -2.62
N GLY A 125 -4.35 2.03 -3.37
CA GLY A 125 -3.01 2.46 -3.02
C GLY A 125 -2.76 3.92 -3.37
N GLN A 126 -1.62 4.43 -2.94
CA GLN A 126 -1.09 5.65 -3.52
C GLN A 126 -0.52 5.26 -4.89
N SER A 127 -1.06 5.80 -5.96
CA SER A 127 -0.35 5.81 -7.22
C SER A 127 1.00 6.52 -6.99
N ASN A 128 2.11 5.86 -7.32
CA ASN A 128 3.36 6.57 -7.55
C ASN A 128 3.15 7.33 -8.86
N GLU A 129 2.49 8.47 -8.75
CA GLU A 129 2.33 9.37 -9.87
C GLU A 129 3.69 9.92 -10.21
N ASP A 130 3.98 9.90 -11.48
CA ASP A 130 5.21 10.47 -11.97
C ASP A 130 5.04 12.00 -12.00
N TRP A 131 5.76 12.67 -11.11
CA TRP A 131 5.83 14.12 -10.98
C TRP A 131 7.11 14.66 -11.64
N ASP A 132 7.67 13.90 -12.58
CA ASP A 132 8.77 14.42 -13.36
C ASP A 132 8.31 15.60 -14.24
N GLU A 133 9.25 16.49 -14.52
CA GLU A 133 8.98 17.72 -15.26
C GLU A 133 8.38 17.43 -16.64
N SER A 134 8.82 16.36 -17.31
CA SER A 134 8.35 15.98 -18.63
C SER A 134 6.89 15.49 -18.62
N THR A 135 6.51 14.75 -17.60
CA THR A 135 5.13 14.25 -17.41
C THR A 135 4.20 15.40 -17.04
N LEU A 136 4.60 16.29 -16.11
CA LEU A 136 3.82 17.47 -15.75
C LEU A 136 3.62 18.41 -16.95
N PHE A 137 4.70 18.70 -17.68
CA PHE A 137 4.65 19.55 -18.86
C PHE A 137 3.69 19.05 -19.94
N ARG A 138 3.60 17.72 -20.08
CA ARG A 138 2.72 17.08 -21.07
C ARG A 138 1.26 17.00 -20.65
N THR A 139 0.99 16.97 -19.34
CA THR A 139 -0.36 16.76 -18.80
C THR A 139 -1.07 18.02 -18.33
N ILE A 140 -0.31 19.06 -17.97
CA ILE A 140 -0.85 20.37 -17.59
C ILE A 140 -1.06 21.20 -18.85
N VAL A 141 -2.23 21.80 -18.99
CA VAL A 141 -2.61 22.57 -20.19
C VAL A 141 -2.43 24.07 -19.91
N PRO A 142 -1.49 24.75 -20.56
CA PRO A 142 -1.46 26.22 -20.53
C PRO A 142 -2.51 26.80 -21.48
N ASP A 143 -3.26 27.79 -21.00
CA ASP A 143 -4.30 28.44 -21.81
C ASP A 143 -4.50 29.93 -21.40
N HIS A 144 -5.36 30.64 -22.11
CA HIS A 144 -5.78 32.03 -21.80
C HIS A 144 -4.63 32.96 -21.39
N GLY A 145 -3.65 33.09 -22.29
CA GLY A 145 -2.51 34.01 -22.13
C GLY A 145 -1.21 33.33 -21.65
N PHE A 146 -1.24 32.01 -21.44
CA PHE A 146 -0.05 31.18 -21.30
C PHE A 146 0.07 30.22 -22.48
N SER A 147 1.32 29.87 -22.79
CA SER A 147 1.70 28.82 -23.74
C SER A 147 2.77 27.94 -23.11
N GLY A 148 3.10 26.80 -23.74
CA GLY A 148 4.21 25.95 -23.29
C GLY A 148 5.57 26.66 -23.21
N ASP A 149 5.73 27.77 -23.94
CA ASP A 149 6.97 28.57 -23.93
C ASP A 149 6.96 29.70 -22.89
N SER A 150 5.83 29.93 -22.23
CA SER A 150 5.71 30.97 -21.20
C SER A 150 6.58 30.63 -19.99
N THR A 151 7.47 31.55 -19.58
CA THR A 151 8.33 31.38 -18.42
C THR A 151 7.56 31.03 -17.15
N PRO A 152 6.43 31.71 -16.78
CA PRO A 152 5.69 31.37 -15.58
C PRO A 152 5.09 29.94 -15.61
N PHE A 153 4.74 29.41 -16.77
CA PHE A 153 4.26 28.04 -16.91
C PHE A 153 5.40 27.02 -16.69
N ARG A 154 6.57 27.26 -17.26
CA ARG A 154 7.75 26.41 -17.05
C ARG A 154 8.21 26.43 -15.61
N ASP A 155 8.25 27.60 -14.97
CA ASP A 155 8.59 27.75 -13.57
C ASP A 155 7.62 26.97 -12.66
N LEU A 156 6.30 27.04 -12.95
CA LEU A 156 5.31 26.25 -12.24
C LEU A 156 5.57 24.75 -12.36
N VAL A 157 5.81 24.25 -13.56
CA VAL A 157 6.12 22.83 -13.80
C VAL A 157 7.38 22.41 -13.05
N CYS A 158 8.43 23.22 -13.09
CA CYS A 158 9.66 22.99 -12.36
C CYS A 158 9.42 22.92 -10.85
N ILE A 159 8.70 23.88 -10.28
CA ILE A 159 8.36 23.90 -8.85
C ILE A 159 7.56 22.66 -8.46
N LEU A 160 6.53 22.31 -9.23
CA LEU A 160 5.70 21.13 -8.96
C LEU A 160 6.51 19.83 -8.98
N SER A 161 7.49 19.71 -9.87
CA SER A 161 8.35 18.51 -9.94
C SER A 161 9.21 18.33 -8.68
N GLN A 162 9.55 19.42 -8.00
CA GLN A 162 10.42 19.44 -6.81
C GLN A 162 9.68 19.28 -5.49
N LEU A 163 8.34 19.32 -5.49
CA LEU A 163 7.53 19.19 -4.28
C LEU A 163 7.79 17.85 -3.58
N THR A 164 7.85 17.90 -2.25
CA THR A 164 7.85 16.71 -1.39
C THR A 164 6.50 15.97 -1.49
N LYS A 165 6.46 14.72 -1.02
CA LYS A 165 5.21 13.92 -1.03
C LYS A 165 4.06 14.59 -0.27
N GLU A 166 4.35 15.29 0.81
CA GLU A 166 3.36 15.99 1.62
C GLU A 166 2.85 17.24 0.91
N GLU A 167 3.75 18.03 0.33
CA GLU A 167 3.38 19.20 -0.46
C GLU A 167 2.57 18.83 -1.70
N ARG A 168 2.93 17.74 -2.41
CA ARG A 168 2.16 17.19 -3.53
C ARG A 168 0.72 16.87 -3.11
N ARG A 169 0.56 16.22 -1.95
CA ARG A 169 -0.75 15.89 -1.42
C ARG A 169 -1.58 17.13 -1.10
N THR A 170 -0.98 18.13 -0.47
CA THR A 170 -1.61 19.41 -0.15
C THR A 170 -2.00 20.17 -1.42
N PHE A 171 -1.11 20.19 -2.41
CA PHE A 171 -1.36 20.81 -3.70
C PHE A 171 -2.53 20.14 -4.45
N VAL A 172 -2.55 18.81 -4.51
CA VAL A 172 -3.64 18.07 -5.17
C VAL A 172 -4.96 18.29 -4.45
N GLN A 173 -4.96 18.33 -3.11
CA GLN A 173 -6.16 18.65 -2.34
C GLN A 173 -6.67 20.06 -2.60
N TRP A 174 -5.78 21.02 -2.71
CA TRP A 174 -6.14 22.40 -3.07
C TRP A 174 -6.68 22.47 -4.49
N LEU A 175 -6.09 21.74 -5.44
CA LEU A 175 -6.46 21.76 -6.84
C LEU A 175 -7.80 21.04 -7.12
N THR A 176 -8.05 19.89 -6.46
CA THR A 176 -9.15 18.99 -6.82
C THR A 176 -10.17 18.75 -5.70
N GLY A 177 -9.92 19.29 -4.51
CA GLY A 177 -10.69 18.97 -3.30
C GLY A 177 -10.39 17.60 -2.69
N SER A 178 -9.62 16.74 -3.37
CA SER A 178 -9.21 15.42 -2.91
C SER A 178 -7.69 15.36 -2.72
N PRO A 179 -7.17 14.73 -1.65
CA PRO A 179 -5.73 14.63 -1.44
C PRO A 179 -5.03 13.62 -2.38
N ARG A 180 -5.75 13.12 -3.39
CA ARG A 180 -5.26 12.11 -4.34
C ARG A 180 -5.75 12.41 -5.73
N LEU A 181 -4.87 12.23 -6.71
CA LEU A 181 -5.25 12.21 -8.11
C LEU A 181 -6.00 10.90 -8.46
N PRO A 182 -6.82 10.91 -9.50
CA PRO A 182 -7.44 9.70 -10.02
C PRO A 182 -6.39 8.72 -10.59
N LEU A 183 -6.79 7.48 -10.85
CA LEU A 183 -5.96 6.54 -11.59
C LEU A 183 -5.62 7.11 -12.96
N GLY A 184 -4.33 7.19 -13.27
CA GLY A 184 -3.80 7.86 -14.47
C GLY A 184 -3.26 9.27 -14.21
N GLY A 185 -3.25 9.72 -12.94
CA GLY A 185 -2.61 10.97 -12.52
C GLY A 185 -3.27 12.22 -13.10
N PHE A 186 -2.48 13.24 -13.38
CA PHE A 186 -2.96 14.50 -13.94
C PHE A 186 -3.64 14.33 -15.31
N ALA A 187 -3.22 13.35 -16.11
CA ALA A 187 -3.82 13.06 -17.41
C ALA A 187 -5.28 12.57 -17.32
N ALA A 188 -5.69 12.04 -16.19
CA ALA A 188 -7.05 11.52 -15.97
C ALA A 188 -8.00 12.54 -15.33
N LEU A 189 -7.55 13.75 -15.04
CA LEU A 189 -8.40 14.82 -14.50
C LEU A 189 -9.43 15.27 -15.54
N GLN A 190 -10.68 15.40 -15.10
CA GLN A 190 -11.78 15.95 -15.90
C GLN A 190 -12.54 16.98 -15.06
N PRO A 191 -12.44 18.27 -15.42
CA PRO A 191 -11.68 18.83 -16.54
C PRO A 191 -10.16 18.69 -16.36
N PRO A 192 -9.35 18.79 -17.42
CA PRO A 192 -7.90 18.74 -17.35
C PRO A 192 -7.35 19.90 -16.50
N PHE A 193 -6.23 19.66 -15.81
CA PHE A 193 -5.56 20.72 -15.07
C PHE A 193 -5.07 21.79 -16.04
N THR A 194 -5.76 22.92 -16.07
CA THR A 194 -5.50 24.03 -16.99
C THR A 194 -4.99 25.25 -16.23
N VAL A 195 -3.89 25.81 -16.68
CA VAL A 195 -3.27 27.00 -16.09
C VAL A 195 -3.59 28.21 -16.97
N VAL A 196 -4.31 29.14 -16.40
CA VAL A 196 -4.74 30.36 -17.12
C VAL A 196 -4.15 31.60 -16.46
N ARG A 197 -3.89 32.64 -17.29
CA ARG A 197 -3.42 33.92 -16.80
C ARG A 197 -4.60 34.70 -16.22
N ARG A 198 -4.51 35.04 -14.93
CA ARG A 198 -5.47 35.95 -14.31
C ARG A 198 -5.19 37.38 -14.79
N GLN A 199 -6.20 38.05 -15.28
CA GLN A 199 -6.11 39.50 -15.53
C GLN A 199 -6.15 40.23 -14.19
N HIS A 200 -5.28 41.20 -14.02
CA HIS A 200 -5.25 42.06 -12.84
C HIS A 200 -5.95 43.37 -13.11
N GLU A 201 -6.62 43.90 -12.11
CA GLU A 201 -7.30 45.19 -12.17
C GLU A 201 -6.56 46.19 -11.26
N ALA A 202 -6.36 47.41 -11.77
CA ALA A 202 -5.78 48.47 -10.96
C ALA A 202 -6.64 48.74 -9.71
N PRO A 203 -6.02 49.05 -8.54
CA PRO A 203 -4.63 49.46 -8.33
C PRO A 203 -3.65 48.32 -8.04
N LEU A 204 -4.10 47.05 -8.00
CA LEU A 204 -3.27 45.90 -7.62
C LEU A 204 -2.28 45.53 -8.74
N LYS A 205 -1.08 45.10 -8.34
CA LYS A 205 -0.06 44.55 -9.25
C LYS A 205 -0.27 43.05 -9.45
N PRO A 206 0.28 42.46 -10.53
CA PRO A 206 0.18 41.00 -10.75
C PRO A 206 0.63 40.18 -9.54
N ASP A 207 1.67 40.59 -8.84
CA ASP A 207 2.25 39.89 -7.70
C ASP A 207 1.39 39.99 -6.42
N ASP A 208 0.41 40.85 -6.38
CA ASP A 208 -0.54 40.99 -5.28
C ASP A 208 -1.66 39.90 -5.34
N TYR A 209 -1.74 39.17 -6.45
CA TYR A 209 -2.75 38.13 -6.64
C TYR A 209 -2.18 36.74 -6.35
N LEU A 210 -2.77 36.06 -5.39
CA LEU A 210 -2.48 34.65 -5.16
C LEU A 210 -3.17 33.77 -6.23
N PRO A 211 -2.57 32.61 -6.55
CA PRO A 211 -3.22 31.60 -7.38
C PRO A 211 -4.58 31.19 -6.80
N SER A 212 -5.57 31.00 -7.64
CA SER A 212 -6.90 30.52 -7.24
C SER A 212 -7.32 29.37 -8.14
N VAL A 213 -8.08 28.43 -7.59
CA VAL A 213 -8.71 27.34 -8.34
C VAL A 213 -10.14 27.72 -8.64
N MET A 214 -10.54 27.51 -9.89
CA MET A 214 -11.96 27.55 -10.30
C MET A 214 -12.42 26.09 -10.40
N THR A 215 -13.36 25.71 -9.57
CA THR A 215 -14.03 24.39 -9.56
C THR A 215 -15.36 24.48 -10.30
#